data_835a1ceb957cd7728b4f69e4799757c2
#
_entry.id   835a1ceb957cd7728b4f69e4799757c2
#
_cell.length_a   1.000
_cell.length_b   1.000
_cell.length_c   1.000
_cell.angle_alpha   90.00
_cell.angle_beta   90.00
_cell.angle_gamma   90.00
#
_symmetry.space_group_name_H-M   'P 1'
#
loop_
_entity.id
_entity.type
_entity.pdbx_description
1 polymer ?
#
loop_
_entity_poly.entity_id
_entity_poly.type
_entity_poly.pdbx_seq_one_letter_code
_entity_poly.pdbx_strand_id
1 'polypeptide(L)'
;MRSHPKSGPISEQVIKAIAEVDEATERVSTARRDFLKLFGYGAAGVMLGGLSIDRDGAPRLFSTAAAASPEKSPYAKEFGFSKDLLYMNIGTTGSSPTKVVTDFYADYADIAQSPTAYFFGQQVMRNTIAPGFGCDPYELVMSFNTTDGLWRIVMGVPFQPGDEVITTNMEEDAGISAVSILRDRFGVVVRTVDLPTNDAYSDQEVLDRFAAQLTAGTKAILFSSPIYLTGARLPEKALCQWAAFNNLISIVDGAHLPGMVVLDLHDMGCDFFSGAGHKWQCGPGQTGFLYIRNNFHPEDRIVERPTSDFAPFGVPSEAVSIPIPGYTNTNPLPTYYPTNTLIYGAAGILANGVRNPEHNIAAVLQLVGNGSRPSQRALVETCDMWDAWGRGAIEDYIVSLAQYLRARIAEIWGPQSLSIPYVTPAQPVARTGLTSFNPFSPAFDYNAELSPEASSQQRSASSAAVSTLMSDYSIVIRNNSVPHSLRSDPTQNAAPGSFSSPLRVSTHLFHSLDDVDRLIEALLAVVPYPAW
;
A
#
# COMPACT_ATOMS: atom_id res chain seq x y z
N MET A 1 41.84 -26.02 -27.66
CA MET A 1 41.29 -26.74 -26.49
C MET A 1 41.59 -25.92 -25.24
N ARG A 2 40.64 -25.17 -24.74
CA ARG A 2 40.72 -24.48 -23.44
C ARG A 2 39.80 -25.22 -22.49
N SER A 3 40.35 -25.75 -21.42
CA SER A 3 39.64 -26.49 -20.37
C SER A 3 38.73 -25.57 -19.58
N HIS A 4 37.44 -25.91 -19.47
CA HIS A 4 36.53 -25.30 -18.54
C HIS A 4 36.87 -25.71 -17.10
N PRO A 5 36.80 -24.80 -16.12
CA PRO A 5 36.92 -25.17 -14.73
C PRO A 5 35.63 -25.91 -14.30
N LYS A 6 35.82 -27.06 -13.65
CA LYS A 6 34.74 -27.83 -13.03
C LYS A 6 34.12 -27.02 -11.90
N SER A 7 32.78 -26.87 -11.92
CA SER A 7 32.02 -26.37 -10.79
C SER A 7 32.31 -27.23 -9.56
N GLY A 8 32.83 -26.62 -8.51
CA GLY A 8 33.01 -27.27 -7.22
C GLY A 8 31.63 -27.50 -6.55
N PRO A 9 31.55 -28.46 -5.63
CA PRO A 9 30.30 -28.73 -4.92
C PRO A 9 29.85 -27.50 -4.12
N ILE A 10 28.53 -27.27 -4.09
CA ILE A 10 27.86 -26.26 -3.23
C ILE A 10 28.44 -26.42 -1.82
N SER A 11 28.97 -25.35 -1.26
CA SER A 11 29.74 -25.40 -0.03
C SER A 11 28.93 -26.02 1.12
N GLU A 12 29.55 -26.80 1.97
CA GLU A 12 28.95 -27.37 3.19
C GLU A 12 28.24 -26.31 4.06
N GLN A 13 28.65 -25.05 3.94
CA GLN A 13 28.00 -23.93 4.62
C GLN A 13 26.55 -23.66 4.15
N VAL A 14 26.25 -23.85 2.87
CA VAL A 14 24.89 -23.69 2.32
C VAL A 14 24.02 -24.87 2.75
N ILE A 15 24.57 -26.08 2.76
CA ILE A 15 23.84 -27.29 3.22
C ILE A 15 23.56 -27.18 4.73
N LYS A 16 24.51 -26.66 5.50
CA LYS A 16 24.32 -26.45 6.94
C LYS A 16 23.29 -25.36 7.24
N ALA A 17 23.26 -24.27 6.46
CA ALA A 17 22.25 -23.24 6.57
C ALA A 17 20.83 -23.76 6.24
N ILE A 18 20.70 -24.68 5.27
CA ILE A 18 19.42 -25.31 4.93
C ILE A 18 18.95 -26.25 6.06
N ALA A 19 19.84 -27.01 6.68
CA ALA A 19 19.51 -27.91 7.79
C ALA A 19 19.10 -27.14 9.07
N GLU A 20 19.70 -25.97 9.32
CA GLU A 20 19.31 -25.08 10.43
C GLU A 20 17.93 -24.44 10.22
N VAL A 21 17.48 -24.30 8.96
CA VAL A 21 16.15 -23.81 8.58
C VAL A 21 15.06 -24.88 8.83
N ASP A 22 15.34 -26.16 8.61
CA ASP A 22 14.39 -27.24 8.88
C ASP A 22 14.08 -27.41 10.38
N GLU A 23 15.08 -27.25 11.26
CA GLU A 23 14.86 -27.19 12.72
C GLU A 23 14.03 -25.98 13.15
N ALA A 24 14.16 -24.85 12.44
CA ALA A 24 13.36 -23.65 12.69
C ALA A 24 11.89 -23.84 12.29
N THR A 25 11.63 -24.65 11.27
CA THR A 25 10.27 -24.90 10.74
C THR A 25 9.41 -25.71 11.70
N GLU A 26 9.96 -26.66 12.45
CA GLU A 26 9.24 -27.37 13.53
C GLU A 26 8.89 -26.45 14.70
N ARG A 27 9.72 -25.45 15.00
CA ARG A 27 9.42 -24.45 16.05
C ARG A 27 8.31 -23.48 15.65
N VAL A 28 8.14 -23.18 14.35
CA VAL A 28 7.08 -22.30 13.83
C VAL A 28 5.68 -22.90 14.08
N SER A 29 5.51 -24.22 14.04
CA SER A 29 4.21 -24.85 14.32
C SER A 29 3.77 -24.70 15.78
N THR A 30 4.71 -24.57 16.69
CA THR A 30 4.44 -24.36 18.13
C THR A 30 4.21 -22.88 18.44
N ALA A 31 4.98 -21.99 17.82
CA ALA A 31 4.80 -20.54 17.90
C ALA A 31 3.44 -20.10 17.32
N ARG A 32 2.94 -20.79 16.31
CA ARG A 32 1.61 -20.57 15.70
C ARG A 32 0.47 -20.81 16.69
N ARG A 33 0.57 -21.80 17.56
CA ARG A 33 -0.41 -22.10 18.62
C ARG A 33 -0.33 -21.11 19.78
N ASP A 34 0.87 -20.67 20.14
CA ASP A 34 1.07 -19.74 21.25
C ASP A 34 0.71 -18.30 20.85
N PHE A 35 0.90 -17.93 19.59
CA PHE A 35 0.42 -16.69 19.01
C PHE A 35 -1.11 -16.56 19.03
N LEU A 36 -1.84 -17.60 18.62
CA LEU A 36 -3.31 -17.62 18.68
C LEU A 36 -3.84 -17.52 20.12
N LYS A 37 -3.09 -18.00 21.11
CA LYS A 37 -3.43 -17.84 22.53
C LYS A 37 -3.17 -16.42 23.04
N LEU A 38 -2.09 -15.77 22.58
CA LEU A 38 -1.72 -14.41 23.00
C LEU A 38 -2.74 -13.37 22.51
N PHE A 39 -3.20 -13.49 21.26
CA PHE A 39 -4.17 -12.56 20.67
C PHE A 39 -5.64 -12.89 21.01
N GLY A 40 -5.97 -14.14 21.28
CA GLY A 40 -7.31 -14.54 21.74
C GLY A 40 -7.67 -13.99 23.14
N TYR A 41 -6.69 -13.62 23.94
CA TYR A 41 -6.90 -13.00 25.26
C TYR A 41 -6.71 -11.47 25.25
N GLY A 42 -6.10 -10.88 24.21
CA GLY A 42 -5.82 -9.45 24.12
C GLY A 42 -6.98 -8.60 23.61
N ALA A 43 -7.85 -9.14 22.78
CA ALA A 43 -8.95 -8.38 22.16
C ALA A 43 -10.06 -7.96 23.16
N ALA A 44 -10.16 -8.60 24.31
CA ALA A 44 -11.12 -8.25 25.36
C ALA A 44 -10.62 -7.18 26.36
N GLY A 45 -9.33 -6.85 26.34
CA GLY A 45 -8.68 -5.94 27.30
C GLY A 45 -8.59 -4.48 26.88
N VAL A 46 -8.80 -4.16 25.61
CA VAL A 46 -8.56 -2.80 25.05
C VAL A 46 -9.76 -1.83 25.25
N MET A 47 -10.89 -2.31 25.76
CA MET A 47 -12.12 -1.50 25.85
C MET A 47 -12.31 -0.73 27.17
N LEU A 48 -11.36 -0.69 28.10
CA LEU A 48 -11.52 0.01 29.39
C LEU A 48 -10.28 0.79 29.82
N GLY A 49 -9.80 1.71 28.96
CA GLY A 49 -8.78 2.70 29.32
C GLY A 49 -9.43 4.04 29.68
N GLY A 50 -9.75 4.27 30.94
CA GLY A 50 -10.24 5.54 31.44
C GLY A 50 -9.12 6.55 31.65
N LEU A 51 -9.39 7.86 31.43
CA LEU A 51 -8.54 8.98 31.84
C LEU A 51 -8.23 8.87 33.35
N SER A 52 -6.97 8.87 33.73
CA SER A 52 -6.57 9.14 35.12
C SER A 52 -5.93 10.51 35.22
N ILE A 53 -6.34 11.28 36.23
CA ILE A 53 -5.76 12.56 36.58
C ILE A 53 -4.79 12.30 37.72
N ASP A 54 -3.56 12.79 37.66
CA ASP A 54 -2.62 12.68 38.76
C ASP A 54 -2.92 13.67 39.90
N ARG A 55 -2.15 13.58 40.99
CA ARG A 55 -2.36 14.42 42.18
C ARG A 55 -2.18 15.92 41.92
N ASP A 56 -1.59 16.30 40.79
CA ASP A 56 -1.28 17.69 40.43
C ASP A 56 -2.20 18.21 39.33
N GLY A 57 -3.25 17.44 38.94
CA GLY A 57 -4.28 17.88 38.00
C GLY A 57 -3.89 17.76 36.52
N ALA A 58 -2.76 17.17 36.19
CA ALA A 58 -2.34 16.97 34.81
C ALA A 58 -2.92 15.66 34.25
N PRO A 59 -3.50 15.67 33.04
CA PRO A 59 -3.99 14.46 32.42
C PRO A 59 -2.79 13.58 32.00
N ARG A 60 -2.59 12.46 32.69
CA ARG A 60 -1.71 11.40 32.19
C ARG A 60 -2.47 10.57 31.17
N LEU A 61 -2.18 10.80 29.91
CA LEU A 61 -2.80 10.11 28.79
C LEU A 61 -2.44 8.63 28.66
N PHE A 62 -1.53 8.11 29.47
CA PHE A 62 -1.14 6.71 29.49
C PHE A 62 -0.88 6.21 30.91
N SER A 63 -1.94 6.09 31.71
CA SER A 63 -1.94 5.11 32.77
C SER A 63 -2.45 3.80 32.21
N THR A 64 -1.52 3.00 31.71
CA THR A 64 -1.52 1.54 31.75
C THR A 64 -2.86 0.82 31.51
N ALA A 65 -3.31 0.69 30.28
CA ALA A 65 -3.46 -0.67 29.83
C ALA A 65 -2.09 -1.10 29.28
N ALA A 66 -1.16 -1.30 30.17
CA ALA A 66 -0.01 -2.12 29.90
C ALA A 66 -0.47 -3.58 29.90
N ALA A 67 -1.22 -3.97 28.88
CA ALA A 67 -0.93 -5.24 28.27
C ALA A 67 0.52 -5.08 27.86
N ALA A 68 1.44 -5.78 28.50
CA ALA A 68 2.86 -5.67 28.28
C ALA A 68 3.11 -5.62 26.77
N SER A 69 3.39 -4.41 26.24
CA SER A 69 3.90 -4.28 24.88
C SER A 69 5.19 -5.06 24.91
N PRO A 70 5.35 -6.13 24.13
CA PRO A 70 6.56 -6.91 24.17
C PRO A 70 7.71 -5.95 23.87
N GLU A 71 8.80 -6.02 24.62
CA GLU A 71 10.03 -5.25 24.40
C GLU A 71 10.50 -5.31 22.93
N LYS A 72 10.00 -6.29 22.17
CA LYS A 72 10.22 -6.46 20.74
C LYS A 72 8.94 -6.92 20.06
N SER A 73 8.73 -6.46 18.84
CA SER A 73 7.66 -6.99 18.00
C SER A 73 7.76 -8.52 17.87
N PRO A 74 6.65 -9.26 18.00
CA PRO A 74 6.64 -10.71 17.81
C PRO A 74 7.04 -11.12 16.38
N TYR A 75 6.96 -10.19 15.43
CA TYR A 75 7.28 -10.40 14.00
C TYR A 75 8.71 -10.01 13.63
N ALA A 76 9.42 -9.25 14.48
CA ALA A 76 10.74 -8.72 14.13
C ALA A 76 11.75 -9.81 13.71
N LYS A 77 11.65 -11.00 14.30
CA LYS A 77 12.51 -12.15 13.98
C LYS A 77 12.29 -12.74 12.58
N GLU A 78 11.15 -12.47 11.97
CA GLU A 78 10.85 -12.94 10.60
C GLU A 78 11.59 -12.11 9.53
N PHE A 79 12.16 -10.96 9.92
CA PHE A 79 12.81 -10.02 9.02
C PHE A 79 14.32 -9.96 9.28
N GLY A 80 15.11 -10.04 8.20
CA GLY A 80 16.57 -10.09 8.26
C GLY A 80 17.25 -8.73 8.26
N PHE A 81 16.75 -7.75 9.04
CA PHE A 81 17.41 -6.45 9.15
C PHE A 81 18.79 -6.56 9.79
N SER A 82 19.73 -5.70 9.38
CA SER A 82 20.99 -5.52 10.07
C SER A 82 20.74 -5.14 11.53
N LYS A 83 21.53 -5.69 12.45
CA LYS A 83 21.31 -5.63 13.90
C LYS A 83 21.02 -4.25 14.46
N ASP A 84 21.69 -3.23 13.92
CA ASP A 84 21.60 -1.85 14.43
C ASP A 84 20.70 -0.95 13.57
N LEU A 85 20.17 -1.47 12.45
CA LEU A 85 19.35 -0.70 11.52
C LEU A 85 17.91 -0.58 12.03
N LEU A 86 17.44 0.65 12.23
CA LEU A 86 16.03 0.97 12.40
C LEU A 86 15.46 1.49 11.08
N TYR A 87 14.72 0.63 10.38
CA TYR A 87 14.18 0.94 9.06
C TYR A 87 12.72 1.37 9.12
N MET A 88 12.45 2.67 9.09
CA MET A 88 11.11 3.27 9.18
C MET A 88 10.69 3.98 7.89
N ASN A 89 11.03 3.40 6.72
CA ASN A 89 10.67 3.94 5.40
C ASN A 89 9.96 2.93 4.49
N ILE A 90 9.13 2.10 5.08
CA ILE A 90 8.35 1.05 4.40
C ILE A 90 7.43 1.63 3.33
N GLY A 91 6.94 2.83 3.52
CA GLY A 91 6.17 3.56 2.51
C GLY A 91 6.93 3.82 1.20
N THR A 92 8.25 3.62 1.16
CA THR A 92 9.04 3.59 -0.09
C THR A 92 9.25 2.15 -0.55
N THR A 93 9.78 1.29 0.32
CA THR A 93 10.05 -0.12 0.02
C THR A 93 9.96 -0.93 1.32
N GLY A 94 9.26 -2.04 1.32
CA GLY A 94 9.24 -3.01 2.42
C GLY A 94 10.45 -3.93 2.37
N SER A 95 10.71 -4.59 3.49
CA SER A 95 11.70 -5.69 3.55
C SER A 95 10.95 -7.01 3.48
N SER A 96 11.37 -7.89 2.59
CA SER A 96 10.79 -9.22 2.53
C SER A 96 11.22 -10.06 3.75
N PRO A 97 10.31 -10.87 4.33
CA PRO A 97 10.68 -11.82 5.38
C PRO A 97 11.80 -12.77 4.94
N THR A 98 12.65 -13.18 5.87
CA THR A 98 13.81 -14.02 5.59
C THR A 98 13.44 -15.32 4.88
N LYS A 99 12.33 -15.96 5.30
CA LYS A 99 11.81 -17.16 4.64
C LYS A 99 11.48 -16.89 3.17
N VAL A 100 10.77 -15.82 2.89
CA VAL A 100 10.39 -15.42 1.52
C VAL A 100 11.62 -15.19 0.64
N VAL A 101 12.67 -14.56 1.19
CA VAL A 101 13.93 -14.36 0.48
C VAL A 101 14.60 -15.71 0.16
N THR A 102 14.61 -16.64 1.10
CA THR A 102 15.19 -17.98 0.92
C THR A 102 14.45 -18.75 -0.17
N ASP A 103 13.13 -18.77 -0.11
CA ASP A 103 12.29 -19.49 -1.08
C ASP A 103 12.35 -18.87 -2.47
N PHE A 104 12.45 -17.53 -2.56
CA PHE A 104 12.70 -16.83 -3.82
C PHE A 104 13.98 -17.31 -4.53
N TYR A 105 15.09 -17.44 -3.79
CA TYR A 105 16.34 -17.93 -4.37
C TYR A 105 16.26 -19.40 -4.78
N ALA A 106 15.59 -20.25 -3.99
CA ALA A 106 15.35 -21.64 -4.33
C ALA A 106 14.52 -21.77 -5.62
N ASP A 107 13.40 -21.05 -5.71
CA ASP A 107 12.55 -21.01 -6.91
C ASP A 107 13.32 -20.54 -8.16
N TYR A 108 14.20 -19.55 -7.99
CA TYR A 108 15.00 -19.06 -9.12
C TYR A 108 16.03 -20.11 -9.57
N ALA A 109 16.64 -20.84 -8.64
CA ALA A 109 17.55 -21.94 -8.94
C ALA A 109 16.84 -23.09 -9.65
N ASP A 110 15.63 -23.46 -9.22
CA ASP A 110 14.81 -24.50 -9.84
C ASP A 110 14.44 -24.15 -11.29
N ILE A 111 14.04 -22.91 -11.54
CA ILE A 111 13.74 -22.42 -12.89
C ILE A 111 14.99 -22.44 -13.78
N ALA A 112 16.15 -22.10 -13.24
CA ALA A 112 17.41 -22.14 -14.00
C ALA A 112 17.79 -23.58 -14.40
N GLN A 113 17.41 -24.57 -13.59
CA GLN A 113 17.65 -26.00 -13.89
C GLN A 113 16.56 -26.56 -14.83
N SER A 114 15.32 -26.10 -14.74
CA SER A 114 14.20 -26.57 -15.54
C SER A 114 13.34 -25.41 -16.07
N PRO A 115 13.77 -24.70 -17.12
CA PRO A 115 13.08 -23.51 -17.64
C PRO A 115 11.67 -23.76 -18.12
N THR A 116 11.29 -25.01 -18.39
CA THR A 116 9.93 -25.38 -18.83
C THR A 116 8.87 -25.20 -17.75
N ALA A 117 9.24 -25.14 -16.47
CA ALA A 117 8.33 -24.90 -15.35
C ALA A 117 7.87 -23.44 -15.23
N TYR A 118 8.35 -22.54 -16.10
CA TYR A 118 8.21 -21.09 -15.97
C TYR A 118 6.77 -20.57 -16.16
N PHE A 119 5.95 -21.27 -16.95
CA PHE A 119 4.68 -20.74 -17.44
C PHE A 119 3.43 -21.13 -16.62
N PHE A 120 3.59 -21.88 -15.52
CA PHE A 120 2.46 -22.48 -14.83
C PHE A 120 2.23 -21.93 -13.42
N GLY A 121 0.97 -21.98 -12.94
CA GLY A 121 0.62 -21.69 -11.55
C GLY A 121 0.02 -20.33 -11.27
N GLN A 122 -0.10 -19.43 -12.24
CA GLN A 122 -0.58 -18.06 -12.02
C GLN A 122 -2.05 -18.01 -11.53
N GLN A 123 -2.91 -18.87 -12.06
CA GLN A 123 -4.30 -18.94 -11.58
C GLN A 123 -4.36 -19.45 -10.14
N VAL A 124 -3.55 -20.46 -9.80
CA VAL A 124 -3.46 -20.96 -8.41
C VAL A 124 -3.01 -19.85 -7.48
N MET A 125 -1.99 -19.07 -7.86
CA MET A 125 -1.53 -17.92 -7.08
C MET A 125 -2.64 -16.88 -6.85
N ARG A 126 -3.39 -16.53 -7.90
CA ARG A 126 -4.53 -15.60 -7.76
C ARG A 126 -5.64 -16.16 -6.87
N ASN A 127 -5.93 -17.46 -6.97
CA ASN A 127 -6.89 -18.13 -6.09
C ASN A 127 -6.48 -18.04 -4.62
N THR A 128 -5.18 -18.04 -4.36
CA THR A 128 -4.64 -17.93 -3.00
C THR A 128 -4.77 -16.50 -2.46
N ILE A 129 -4.40 -15.49 -3.26
CA ILE A 129 -4.30 -14.12 -2.73
C ILE A 129 -5.60 -13.32 -2.77
N ALA A 130 -6.48 -13.57 -3.72
CA ALA A 130 -7.68 -12.76 -3.92
C ALA A 130 -8.63 -12.71 -2.71
N PRO A 131 -8.87 -13.81 -1.96
CA PRO A 131 -9.70 -13.75 -0.75
C PRO A 131 -9.20 -12.77 0.31
N GLY A 132 -7.87 -12.64 0.48
CA GLY A 132 -7.25 -11.69 1.42
C GLY A 132 -7.40 -10.22 1.01
N PHE A 133 -7.91 -9.95 -0.20
CA PHE A 133 -8.21 -8.62 -0.73
C PHE A 133 -9.72 -8.39 -0.93
N GLY A 134 -10.57 -9.31 -0.51
CA GLY A 134 -12.02 -9.21 -0.67
C GLY A 134 -12.43 -9.09 -2.14
N CYS A 135 -11.80 -9.88 -3.02
CA CYS A 135 -12.11 -9.89 -4.45
C CYS A 135 -12.03 -11.31 -5.04
N ASP A 136 -12.38 -11.42 -6.30
CA ASP A 136 -12.34 -12.68 -7.01
C ASP A 136 -11.01 -12.88 -7.74
N PRO A 137 -10.50 -14.12 -7.83
CA PRO A 137 -9.30 -14.43 -8.60
C PRO A 137 -9.32 -14.01 -10.06
N TYR A 138 -10.51 -13.85 -10.65
CA TYR A 138 -10.69 -13.39 -12.03
C TYR A 138 -10.59 -11.86 -12.19
N GLU A 139 -10.52 -11.14 -11.09
CA GLU A 139 -10.41 -9.67 -11.03
C GLU A 139 -9.02 -9.19 -10.65
N LEU A 140 -8.18 -10.07 -10.06
CA LEU A 140 -6.90 -9.69 -9.47
C LEU A 140 -5.73 -10.16 -10.33
N VAL A 141 -4.89 -9.22 -10.73
CA VAL A 141 -3.64 -9.42 -11.50
C VAL A 141 -2.45 -9.15 -10.60
N MET A 142 -1.45 -10.01 -10.63
CA MET A 142 -0.13 -9.71 -10.06
C MET A 142 0.63 -8.81 -11.02
N SER A 143 0.56 -7.49 -10.81
CA SER A 143 1.27 -6.48 -11.59
C SER A 143 2.73 -6.31 -11.12
N PHE A 144 3.51 -5.49 -11.81
CA PHE A 144 4.89 -5.21 -11.41
C PHE A 144 4.99 -4.20 -10.27
N ASN A 145 4.07 -3.27 -10.19
CA ASN A 145 3.94 -2.24 -9.15
C ASN A 145 2.66 -1.43 -9.40
N THR A 146 2.39 -0.46 -8.55
CA THR A 146 1.21 0.42 -8.69
C THR A 146 1.23 1.21 -9.99
N THR A 147 2.38 1.75 -10.39
CA THR A 147 2.52 2.53 -11.65
C THR A 147 2.17 1.69 -12.88
N ASP A 148 2.67 0.44 -12.94
CA ASP A 148 2.31 -0.50 -14.02
C ASP A 148 0.81 -0.75 -14.08
N GLY A 149 0.17 -0.98 -12.91
CA GLY A 149 -1.26 -1.20 -12.84
C GLY A 149 -2.07 0.04 -13.26
N LEU A 150 -1.73 1.23 -12.77
CA LEU A 150 -2.41 2.48 -13.15
C LEU A 150 -2.25 2.79 -14.64
N TRP A 151 -1.08 2.55 -15.22
CA TRP A 151 -0.87 2.65 -16.66
C TRP A 151 -1.79 1.74 -17.45
N ARG A 152 -1.90 0.48 -17.05
CA ARG A 152 -2.80 -0.48 -17.71
C ARG A 152 -4.24 -0.05 -17.61
N ILE A 153 -4.67 0.47 -16.45
CA ILE A 153 -6.03 0.97 -16.22
C ILE A 153 -6.29 2.17 -17.14
N VAL A 154 -5.51 3.21 -16.98
CA VAL A 154 -5.74 4.51 -17.62
C VAL A 154 -5.65 4.41 -19.15
N MET A 155 -4.67 3.66 -19.67
CA MET A 155 -4.55 3.44 -21.11
C MET A 155 -5.60 2.48 -21.68
N GLY A 156 -6.22 1.66 -20.84
CA GLY A 156 -7.28 0.74 -21.27
C GLY A 156 -8.67 1.38 -21.30
N VAL A 157 -8.92 2.45 -20.57
CA VAL A 157 -10.18 3.20 -20.61
C VAL A 157 -10.21 4.07 -21.86
N PRO A 158 -11.27 4.01 -22.70
CA PRO A 158 -11.33 4.73 -23.97
C PRO A 158 -11.71 6.20 -23.77
N PHE A 159 -10.82 6.97 -23.17
CA PHE A 159 -10.99 8.42 -23.03
C PHE A 159 -11.01 9.11 -24.40
N GLN A 160 -11.86 10.11 -24.54
CA GLN A 160 -12.00 10.96 -25.71
C GLN A 160 -11.48 12.38 -25.43
N PRO A 161 -11.08 13.14 -26.46
CA PRO A 161 -10.76 14.55 -26.28
C PRO A 161 -11.92 15.31 -25.63
N GLY A 162 -11.62 16.04 -24.54
CA GLY A 162 -12.61 16.77 -23.76
C GLY A 162 -13.23 15.98 -22.59
N ASP A 163 -13.02 14.66 -22.51
CA ASP A 163 -13.34 13.93 -21.27
C ASP A 163 -12.51 14.48 -20.12
N GLU A 164 -13.09 14.49 -18.91
CA GLU A 164 -12.45 15.04 -17.73
C GLU A 164 -12.15 13.95 -16.70
N VAL A 165 -10.98 14.05 -16.07
CA VAL A 165 -10.57 13.23 -14.91
C VAL A 165 -10.43 14.15 -13.70
N ILE A 166 -11.18 13.86 -12.63
CA ILE A 166 -11.01 14.52 -11.34
C ILE A 166 -9.94 13.77 -10.55
N THR A 167 -8.95 14.49 -10.03
CA THR A 167 -7.87 13.95 -9.19
C THR A 167 -7.51 14.95 -8.10
N THR A 168 -6.52 14.65 -7.23
CA THR A 168 -6.15 15.55 -6.14
C THR A 168 -4.83 16.29 -6.41
N ASN A 169 -4.59 17.37 -5.64
CA ASN A 169 -3.32 18.11 -5.67
C ASN A 169 -2.16 17.37 -5.01
N MET A 170 -2.39 16.17 -4.44
CA MET A 170 -1.41 15.42 -3.64
C MET A 170 -1.08 14.03 -4.21
N GLU A 171 -1.36 13.82 -5.50
CA GLU A 171 -1.03 12.55 -6.14
C GLU A 171 0.48 12.34 -6.26
N GLU A 172 0.88 11.08 -6.28
CA GLU A 172 2.26 10.70 -6.53
C GLU A 172 2.57 10.83 -8.03
N ASP A 173 3.75 11.37 -8.37
CA ASP A 173 4.11 11.68 -9.75
C ASP A 173 4.04 10.47 -10.68
N ALA A 174 4.46 9.30 -10.22
CA ALA A 174 4.39 8.07 -11.01
C ALA A 174 2.94 7.56 -11.17
N GLY A 175 2.09 7.77 -10.16
CA GLY A 175 0.66 7.43 -10.20
C GLY A 175 -0.10 8.28 -11.21
N ILE A 176 0.13 9.59 -11.19
CA ILE A 176 -0.57 10.54 -12.07
C ILE A 176 0.01 10.59 -13.50
N SER A 177 1.17 10.00 -13.76
CA SER A 177 1.86 10.06 -15.06
C SER A 177 1.00 9.59 -16.24
N ALA A 178 0.18 8.56 -16.04
CA ALA A 178 -0.72 8.05 -17.08
C ALA A 178 -1.79 9.09 -17.47
N VAL A 179 -2.33 9.83 -16.49
CA VAL A 179 -3.31 10.91 -16.72
C VAL A 179 -2.64 12.09 -17.40
N SER A 180 -1.37 12.40 -17.06
CA SER A 180 -0.58 13.42 -17.76
C SER A 180 -0.44 13.12 -19.24
N ILE A 181 -0.20 11.86 -19.61
CA ILE A 181 -0.14 11.43 -21.01
C ILE A 181 -1.50 11.56 -21.71
N LEU A 182 -2.60 11.24 -21.03
CA LEU A 182 -3.94 11.44 -21.58
C LEU A 182 -4.18 12.93 -21.90
N ARG A 183 -3.80 13.82 -20.98
CA ARG A 183 -3.88 15.27 -21.21
C ARG A 183 -3.06 15.69 -22.42
N ASP A 184 -1.78 15.33 -22.46
CA ASP A 184 -0.82 15.85 -23.43
C ASP A 184 -1.01 15.27 -24.84
N ARG A 185 -1.50 14.03 -24.94
CA ARG A 185 -1.63 13.33 -26.22
C ARG A 185 -3.06 13.19 -26.73
N PHE A 186 -4.03 13.13 -25.82
CA PHE A 186 -5.41 12.78 -26.17
C PHE A 186 -6.41 13.89 -25.83
N GLY A 187 -5.95 15.02 -25.27
CA GLY A 187 -6.81 16.17 -25.00
C GLY A 187 -7.80 15.95 -23.85
N VAL A 188 -7.49 15.05 -22.94
CA VAL A 188 -8.25 14.88 -21.70
C VAL A 188 -7.99 16.05 -20.77
N VAL A 189 -9.01 16.51 -20.07
CA VAL A 189 -8.92 17.62 -19.12
C VAL A 189 -8.73 17.08 -17.71
N VAL A 190 -7.78 17.65 -16.97
CA VAL A 190 -7.54 17.29 -15.57
C VAL A 190 -8.18 18.33 -14.66
N ARG A 191 -9.04 17.87 -13.76
CA ARG A 191 -9.65 18.71 -12.71
C ARG A 191 -9.07 18.34 -11.36
N THR A 192 -8.59 19.33 -10.64
CA THR A 192 -7.88 19.12 -9.39
C THR A 192 -8.73 19.47 -8.19
N VAL A 193 -8.87 18.53 -7.29
CA VAL A 193 -9.41 18.73 -5.94
C VAL A 193 -8.27 19.23 -5.06
N ASP A 194 -8.47 20.36 -4.40
CA ASP A 194 -7.56 20.86 -3.40
C ASP A 194 -7.86 20.22 -2.03
N LEU A 195 -6.92 19.43 -1.55
CA LEU A 195 -6.98 18.83 -0.22
C LEU A 195 -6.02 19.59 0.71
N PRO A 196 -6.46 20.00 1.91
CA PRO A 196 -5.56 20.60 2.90
C PRO A 196 -4.46 19.63 3.31
N THR A 197 -3.33 20.15 3.78
CA THR A 197 -2.17 19.35 4.13
C THR A 197 -2.13 18.92 5.60
N ASN A 198 -2.95 19.51 6.46
CA ASN A 198 -2.93 19.31 7.92
C ASN A 198 -4.31 19.17 8.53
N ASP A 199 -5.27 18.64 7.83
CA ASP A 199 -6.63 18.58 8.37
C ASP A 199 -7.11 17.16 8.59
N ALA A 200 -7.90 16.98 9.64
CA ALA A 200 -8.70 15.79 9.82
C ALA A 200 -9.96 15.93 8.95
N TYR A 201 -9.84 15.59 7.67
CA TYR A 201 -11.00 15.62 6.80
C TYR A 201 -12.13 14.77 7.38
N SER A 202 -13.35 15.33 7.36
CA SER A 202 -14.54 14.49 7.41
C SER A 202 -14.76 13.87 6.03
N ASP A 203 -15.38 12.70 5.99
CA ASP A 203 -15.74 12.05 4.72
C ASP A 203 -16.59 12.98 3.85
N GLN A 204 -17.51 13.72 4.47
CA GLN A 204 -18.38 14.68 3.78
C GLN A 204 -17.61 15.84 3.16
N GLU A 205 -16.61 16.37 3.86
CA GLU A 205 -15.78 17.45 3.31
C GLU A 205 -15.02 17.00 2.06
N VAL A 206 -14.46 15.80 2.08
CA VAL A 206 -13.78 15.22 0.89
C VAL A 206 -14.78 15.09 -0.25
N LEU A 207 -15.96 14.53 -0.01
CA LEU A 207 -17.00 14.37 -1.01
C LEU A 207 -17.44 15.72 -1.60
N ASP A 208 -17.63 16.73 -0.78
CA ASP A 208 -18.05 18.08 -1.22
C ASP A 208 -16.98 18.70 -2.14
N ARG A 209 -15.70 18.50 -1.82
CA ARG A 209 -14.57 18.98 -2.65
C ARG A 209 -14.52 18.29 -4.01
N PHE A 210 -14.75 16.97 -4.05
CA PHE A 210 -14.86 16.24 -5.32
C PHE A 210 -16.09 16.67 -6.12
N ALA A 211 -17.23 16.83 -5.45
CA ALA A 211 -18.48 17.29 -6.08
C ALA A 211 -18.36 18.69 -6.69
N ALA A 212 -17.57 19.57 -6.08
CA ALA A 212 -17.32 20.92 -6.62
C ALA A 212 -16.57 20.89 -7.97
N GLN A 213 -15.88 19.79 -8.32
CA GLN A 213 -15.18 19.62 -9.59
C GLN A 213 -16.03 18.91 -10.65
N LEU A 214 -17.20 18.39 -10.30
CA LEU A 214 -18.06 17.62 -11.22
C LEU A 214 -18.64 18.50 -12.33
N THR A 215 -18.51 18.04 -13.57
CA THR A 215 -19.15 18.65 -14.74
C THR A 215 -19.81 17.60 -15.62
N ALA A 216 -20.48 18.02 -16.68
CA ALA A 216 -21.04 17.09 -17.68
C ALA A 216 -19.96 16.35 -18.50
N GLY A 217 -18.73 16.85 -18.52
CA GLY A 217 -17.59 16.20 -19.19
C GLY A 217 -16.84 15.21 -18.31
N THR A 218 -17.15 15.15 -17.02
CA THR A 218 -16.44 14.27 -16.10
C THR A 218 -16.69 12.80 -16.44
N LYS A 219 -15.60 12.05 -16.63
CA LYS A 219 -15.59 10.63 -17.00
C LYS A 219 -15.12 9.73 -15.88
N ALA A 220 -14.13 10.18 -15.12
CA ALA A 220 -13.51 9.36 -14.08
C ALA A 220 -13.03 10.20 -12.90
N ILE A 221 -12.85 9.53 -11.76
CA ILE A 221 -12.04 10.01 -10.65
C ILE A 221 -10.82 9.11 -10.50
N LEU A 222 -9.67 9.70 -10.20
CA LEU A 222 -8.46 9.00 -9.79
C LEU A 222 -7.92 9.64 -8.53
N PHE A 223 -7.72 8.86 -7.47
CA PHE A 223 -7.20 9.38 -6.21
C PHE A 223 -6.34 8.36 -5.47
N SER A 224 -5.30 8.86 -4.79
CA SER A 224 -4.46 8.07 -3.90
C SER A 224 -5.06 7.96 -2.51
N SER A 225 -5.05 6.76 -1.93
CA SER A 225 -5.32 6.55 -0.51
C SER A 225 -4.42 5.45 0.05
N PRO A 226 -3.76 5.69 1.20
CA PRO A 226 -3.55 7.00 1.80
C PRO A 226 -2.65 7.89 0.95
N ILE A 227 -2.80 9.20 1.13
CA ILE A 227 -1.93 10.20 0.50
C ILE A 227 -0.49 9.99 0.98
N TYR A 228 0.43 9.73 0.07
CA TYR A 228 1.81 9.38 0.42
C TYR A 228 2.59 10.51 1.10
N LEU A 229 2.20 11.76 0.88
CA LEU A 229 2.83 12.96 1.43
C LEU A 229 2.51 13.14 2.91
N THR A 230 1.22 13.02 3.25
CA THR A 230 0.66 13.35 4.56
C THR A 230 0.36 12.12 5.42
N GLY A 231 0.10 10.98 4.78
CA GLY A 231 -0.42 9.77 5.42
C GLY A 231 -1.94 9.79 5.64
N ALA A 232 -2.65 10.82 5.18
CA ALA A 232 -4.10 10.89 5.33
C ALA A 232 -4.80 9.84 4.46
N ARG A 233 -5.67 9.06 5.07
CA ARG A 233 -6.53 8.11 4.38
C ARG A 233 -7.81 8.78 3.94
N LEU A 234 -8.11 8.71 2.65
CA LEU A 234 -9.36 9.23 2.10
C LEU A 234 -10.50 8.22 2.33
N PRO A 235 -11.77 8.66 2.27
CA PRO A 235 -12.93 7.77 2.41
C PRO A 235 -13.17 6.99 1.11
N GLU A 236 -12.34 5.96 0.84
CA GLU A 236 -12.31 5.24 -0.44
C GLU A 236 -13.69 4.74 -0.86
N LYS A 237 -14.40 4.07 0.07
CA LYS A 237 -15.74 3.54 -0.18
C LYS A 237 -16.74 4.64 -0.53
N ALA A 238 -16.75 5.74 0.22
CA ALA A 238 -17.67 6.84 -0.03
C ALA A 238 -17.39 7.53 -1.36
N LEU A 239 -16.11 7.72 -1.73
CA LEU A 239 -15.71 8.27 -3.02
C LEU A 239 -16.11 7.35 -4.19
N CYS A 240 -15.89 6.03 -4.05
CA CYS A 240 -16.29 5.06 -5.07
C CYS A 240 -17.81 5.00 -5.24
N GLN A 241 -18.58 5.04 -4.14
CA GLN A 241 -20.04 5.11 -4.18
C GLN A 241 -20.54 6.41 -4.81
N TRP A 242 -19.91 7.54 -4.48
CA TRP A 242 -20.23 8.83 -5.09
C TRP A 242 -19.94 8.82 -6.61
N ALA A 243 -18.80 8.23 -7.01
CA ALA A 243 -18.48 8.06 -8.42
C ALA A 243 -19.54 7.20 -9.14
N ALA A 244 -19.88 6.06 -8.56
CA ALA A 244 -20.92 5.16 -9.10
C ALA A 244 -22.27 5.85 -9.22
N PHE A 245 -22.67 6.64 -8.22
CA PHE A 245 -23.92 7.40 -8.26
C PHE A 245 -23.97 8.42 -9.41
N ASN A 246 -22.80 8.99 -9.75
CA ASN A 246 -22.67 9.96 -10.85
C ASN A 246 -22.28 9.30 -12.19
N ASN A 247 -22.31 7.97 -12.30
CA ASN A 247 -21.88 7.18 -13.47
C ASN A 247 -20.43 7.48 -13.90
N LEU A 248 -19.55 7.77 -12.95
CA LEU A 248 -18.14 7.97 -13.17
C LEU A 248 -17.36 6.68 -12.92
N ILE A 249 -16.24 6.54 -13.60
CA ILE A 249 -15.26 5.47 -13.36
C ILE A 249 -14.43 5.84 -12.12
N SER A 250 -14.33 4.92 -11.18
CA SER A 250 -13.49 5.07 -9.99
C SER A 250 -12.16 4.31 -10.14
N ILE A 251 -11.04 5.04 -10.01
CA ILE A 251 -9.68 4.50 -10.08
C ILE A 251 -8.97 4.85 -8.77
N VAL A 252 -8.56 3.81 -8.03
CA VAL A 252 -7.90 3.97 -6.73
C VAL A 252 -6.41 3.66 -6.85
N ASP A 253 -5.57 4.67 -6.60
CA ASP A 253 -4.15 4.44 -6.31
C ASP A 253 -4.01 4.01 -4.84
N GLY A 254 -3.98 2.70 -4.65
CA GLY A 254 -3.83 2.06 -3.35
C GLY A 254 -2.40 1.64 -3.05
N ALA A 255 -1.37 2.37 -3.54
CA ALA A 255 0.04 1.99 -3.41
C ALA A 255 0.46 1.64 -1.97
N HIS A 256 -0.20 2.19 -0.97
CA HIS A 256 0.10 1.99 0.43
C HIS A 256 -0.88 1.07 1.17
N LEU A 257 -1.99 0.65 0.56
CA LEU A 257 -3.02 -0.13 1.25
C LEU A 257 -2.65 -1.61 1.45
N PRO A 258 -2.16 -2.36 0.42
CA PRO A 258 -1.85 -3.78 0.59
C PRO A 258 -0.83 -4.02 1.70
N GLY A 259 -1.16 -4.87 2.65
CA GLY A 259 -0.31 -5.24 3.78
C GLY A 259 -0.32 -4.27 4.97
N MET A 260 -0.88 -3.07 4.81
CA MET A 260 -1.02 -2.09 5.90
C MET A 260 -2.40 -2.14 6.54
N VAL A 261 -3.44 -2.29 5.74
CA VAL A 261 -4.84 -2.32 6.19
C VAL A 261 -5.56 -3.54 5.64
N VAL A 262 -6.70 -3.86 6.24
CA VAL A 262 -7.63 -4.83 5.68
C VAL A 262 -8.25 -4.24 4.42
N LEU A 263 -8.18 -4.99 3.33
CA LEU A 263 -8.82 -4.65 2.07
C LEU A 263 -10.03 -5.53 1.82
N ASP A 264 -11.10 -4.92 1.35
CA ASP A 264 -12.24 -5.56 0.74
C ASP A 264 -12.62 -4.73 -0.50
N LEU A 265 -12.13 -5.17 -1.67
CA LEU A 265 -12.29 -4.42 -2.92
C LEU A 265 -13.73 -4.46 -3.43
N HIS A 266 -14.49 -5.51 -3.13
CA HIS A 266 -15.92 -5.55 -3.43
C HIS A 266 -16.71 -4.57 -2.56
N ASP A 267 -16.40 -4.51 -1.26
CA ASP A 267 -17.03 -3.54 -0.33
C ASP A 267 -16.59 -2.11 -0.63
N MET A 268 -15.34 -1.88 -1.03
CA MET A 268 -14.86 -0.57 -1.47
C MET A 268 -15.65 -0.07 -2.69
N GLY A 269 -15.99 -0.97 -3.62
CA GLY A 269 -16.83 -0.68 -4.78
C GLY A 269 -16.14 0.10 -5.89
N CYS A 270 -14.82 0.09 -5.94
CA CYS A 270 -14.06 0.70 -7.03
C CYS A 270 -14.20 -0.08 -8.33
N ASP A 271 -14.09 0.62 -9.48
CA ASP A 271 -13.99 -0.05 -10.78
C ASP A 271 -12.59 -0.60 -11.01
N PHE A 272 -11.58 0.15 -10.58
CA PHE A 272 -10.18 -0.19 -10.72
C PHE A 272 -9.39 0.17 -9.47
N PHE A 273 -8.41 -0.68 -9.15
CA PHE A 273 -7.48 -0.44 -8.06
C PHE A 273 -6.08 -0.90 -8.47
N SER A 274 -5.06 -0.15 -8.08
CA SER A 274 -3.69 -0.60 -8.20
C SER A 274 -2.93 -0.42 -6.90
N GLY A 275 -2.23 -1.46 -6.44
CA GLY A 275 -1.49 -1.49 -5.18
C GLY A 275 -0.07 -2.00 -5.32
N ALA A 276 0.80 -1.66 -4.36
CA ALA A 276 2.18 -2.14 -4.33
C ALA A 276 2.31 -3.41 -3.47
N GLY A 277 2.94 -4.43 -4.02
CA GLY A 277 3.32 -5.62 -3.25
C GLY A 277 4.63 -5.44 -2.47
N HIS A 278 5.52 -4.60 -2.99
CA HIS A 278 6.87 -4.37 -2.44
C HIS A 278 6.94 -3.29 -1.34
N LYS A 279 5.82 -2.73 -0.90
CA LYS A 279 5.77 -1.77 0.22
C LYS A 279 5.33 -2.49 1.50
N TRP A 280 4.15 -2.21 2.00
CA TRP A 280 3.64 -2.74 3.28
C TRP A 280 3.33 -4.24 3.26
N GLN A 281 3.03 -4.82 2.09
CA GLN A 281 2.89 -6.27 1.94
C GLN A 281 4.23 -7.01 1.99
N CYS A 282 5.36 -6.30 1.95
CA CYS A 282 6.70 -6.85 2.05
C CYS A 282 7.07 -7.93 1.01
N GLY A 283 6.41 -7.92 -0.15
CA GLY A 283 6.83 -8.69 -1.31
C GLY A 283 8.14 -8.16 -1.91
N PRO A 284 8.81 -8.91 -2.77
CA PRO A 284 10.02 -8.44 -3.44
C PRO A 284 9.74 -7.27 -4.39
N GLY A 285 10.78 -6.56 -4.78
CA GLY A 285 10.70 -5.50 -5.80
C GLY A 285 10.05 -6.00 -7.08
N GLN A 286 9.39 -5.11 -7.81
CA GLN A 286 8.60 -5.43 -9.01
C GLN A 286 7.44 -6.40 -8.73
N THR A 287 6.74 -6.21 -7.61
CA THR A 287 5.49 -6.87 -7.31
C THR A 287 4.41 -5.86 -6.96
N GLY A 288 3.19 -6.13 -7.39
CA GLY A 288 2.02 -5.29 -7.17
C GLY A 288 0.72 -6.03 -7.49
N PHE A 289 -0.35 -5.31 -7.30
CA PHE A 289 -1.72 -5.78 -7.51
C PHE A 289 -2.45 -4.83 -8.45
N LEU A 290 -3.16 -5.38 -9.42
CA LEU A 290 -4.09 -4.67 -10.27
C LEU A 290 -5.44 -5.36 -10.14
N TYR A 291 -6.47 -4.63 -9.71
CA TYR A 291 -7.84 -5.11 -9.64
C TYR A 291 -8.67 -4.43 -10.73
N ILE A 292 -9.50 -5.22 -11.38
CA ILE A 292 -10.49 -4.79 -12.36
C ILE A 292 -11.81 -5.41 -11.97
N ARG A 293 -12.78 -4.58 -11.61
CA ARG A 293 -14.11 -5.04 -11.25
C ARG A 293 -14.72 -5.86 -12.39
N ASN A 294 -15.16 -7.06 -12.07
CA ASN A 294 -15.75 -8.00 -13.01
C ASN A 294 -17.21 -8.26 -12.63
N ASN A 295 -18.11 -7.57 -13.30
CA ASN A 295 -19.51 -7.45 -12.94
C ASN A 295 -20.33 -8.69 -13.30
N PHE A 296 -19.99 -9.84 -12.75
CA PHE A 296 -20.96 -10.93 -12.76
C PHE A 296 -21.95 -10.72 -11.61
N HIS A 297 -23.22 -10.87 -11.90
CA HIS A 297 -24.22 -11.04 -10.84
C HIS A 297 -23.77 -12.22 -9.97
N PRO A 298 -23.69 -12.07 -8.64
CA PRO A 298 -23.29 -13.15 -7.75
C PRO A 298 -24.14 -14.42 -7.93
N GLU A 299 -25.39 -14.25 -8.34
CA GLU A 299 -26.37 -15.30 -8.55
C GLU A 299 -26.10 -16.14 -9.80
N ASP A 300 -25.40 -15.57 -10.78
CA ASP A 300 -25.11 -16.22 -12.07
C ASP A 300 -23.69 -16.80 -12.13
N ARG A 301 -22.95 -16.69 -11.04
CA ARG A 301 -21.53 -16.98 -11.06
C ARG A 301 -21.21 -18.43 -10.77
N ILE A 302 -20.90 -19.15 -11.80
CA ILE A 302 -20.18 -20.43 -11.73
C ILE A 302 -18.69 -20.08 -11.90
N VAL A 303 -17.94 -20.09 -10.81
CA VAL A 303 -16.48 -19.95 -10.88
C VAL A 303 -15.91 -21.32 -11.21
N GLU A 304 -15.58 -21.49 -12.46
CA GLU A 304 -14.89 -22.68 -12.94
C GLU A 304 -13.40 -22.56 -12.58
N ARG A 305 -12.89 -23.51 -11.81
CA ARG A 305 -11.46 -23.59 -11.54
C ARG A 305 -10.76 -24.23 -12.73
N PRO A 306 -9.88 -23.49 -13.44
CA PRO A 306 -9.10 -24.10 -14.51
C PRO A 306 -8.18 -25.18 -13.96
N THR A 307 -8.10 -26.32 -14.63
CA THR A 307 -7.16 -27.41 -14.29
C THR A 307 -5.73 -27.13 -14.71
N SER A 308 -5.53 -26.13 -15.57
CA SER A 308 -4.20 -25.72 -16.03
C SER A 308 -4.18 -24.21 -16.28
N ASP A 309 -2.97 -23.64 -16.28
CA ASP A 309 -2.74 -22.21 -16.52
C ASP A 309 -3.08 -21.77 -17.95
N PHE A 310 -3.28 -22.71 -18.86
CA PHE A 310 -3.79 -22.47 -20.20
C PHE A 310 -5.32 -22.52 -20.30
N ALA A 311 -5.99 -22.81 -19.20
CA ALA A 311 -7.45 -22.89 -19.15
C ALA A 311 -8.21 -21.54 -19.17
N PRO A 312 -7.60 -20.33 -19.20
CA PRO A 312 -8.38 -19.16 -19.58
C PRO A 312 -9.04 -19.29 -20.96
N PHE A 313 -8.59 -20.24 -21.76
CA PHE A 313 -9.09 -20.51 -23.12
C PHE A 313 -9.73 -21.88 -23.28
N GLY A 314 -9.69 -22.71 -22.28
CA GLY A 314 -10.10 -24.10 -22.35
C GLY A 314 -11.12 -24.47 -21.30
N VAL A 315 -11.68 -25.63 -21.51
CA VAL A 315 -12.78 -26.20 -20.74
C VAL A 315 -12.48 -26.25 -19.25
N PRO A 316 -13.37 -25.74 -18.40
CA PRO A 316 -13.30 -25.81 -16.96
C PRO A 316 -13.36 -27.24 -16.45
N SER A 317 -12.62 -27.54 -15.39
CA SER A 317 -12.64 -28.91 -14.85
C SER A 317 -13.76 -29.17 -13.87
N GLU A 318 -14.19 -28.17 -13.14
CA GLU A 318 -15.30 -28.26 -12.19
C GLU A 318 -15.92 -26.89 -11.96
N ALA A 319 -17.23 -26.82 -12.02
CA ALA A 319 -18.00 -25.64 -11.63
C ALA A 319 -18.04 -25.56 -10.10
N VAL A 320 -17.40 -24.56 -9.54
CA VAL A 320 -17.46 -24.27 -8.10
C VAL A 320 -18.27 -22.99 -7.90
N SER A 321 -19.44 -23.11 -7.29
CA SER A 321 -20.17 -21.95 -6.79
C SER A 321 -19.41 -21.38 -5.61
N ILE A 322 -18.76 -20.24 -5.79
CA ILE A 322 -18.13 -19.49 -4.69
C ILE A 322 -19.10 -18.38 -4.30
N PRO A 323 -19.57 -18.33 -3.05
CA PRO A 323 -20.28 -17.17 -2.56
C PRO A 323 -19.37 -15.96 -2.66
N ILE A 324 -19.73 -14.99 -3.48
CA ILE A 324 -18.98 -13.75 -3.60
C ILE A 324 -19.64 -12.75 -2.68
N PRO A 325 -18.87 -12.08 -1.79
CA PRO A 325 -19.37 -10.94 -1.04
C PRO A 325 -19.98 -9.93 -2.00
N GLY A 326 -21.14 -9.39 -1.67
CA GLY A 326 -21.87 -8.48 -2.55
C GLY A 326 -21.04 -7.26 -2.94
N TYR A 327 -21.02 -6.95 -4.22
CA TYR A 327 -20.46 -5.69 -4.70
C TYR A 327 -21.29 -4.52 -4.20
N THR A 328 -20.66 -3.47 -3.74
CA THR A 328 -21.34 -2.20 -3.43
C THR A 328 -21.56 -1.34 -4.68
N ASN A 329 -20.81 -1.60 -5.75
CA ASN A 329 -20.96 -0.95 -7.05
C ASN A 329 -21.63 -1.92 -8.03
N THR A 330 -22.91 -1.67 -8.33
CA THR A 330 -23.72 -2.49 -9.26
C THR A 330 -23.87 -1.85 -10.65
N ASN A 331 -23.18 -0.73 -10.92
CA ASN A 331 -23.23 -0.11 -12.23
C ASN A 331 -22.67 -1.03 -13.31
N PRO A 332 -23.11 -0.87 -14.58
CA PRO A 332 -22.48 -1.56 -15.70
C PRO A 332 -20.98 -1.36 -15.70
N LEU A 333 -20.23 -2.38 -16.12
CA LEU A 333 -18.78 -2.26 -16.26
C LEU A 333 -18.42 -1.15 -17.24
N PRO A 334 -17.42 -0.34 -16.93
CA PRO A 334 -16.87 0.58 -17.91
C PRO A 334 -16.29 -0.19 -19.09
N THR A 335 -16.36 0.38 -20.29
CA THR A 335 -15.64 -0.16 -21.43
C THR A 335 -14.14 -0.12 -21.13
N TYR A 336 -13.47 -1.25 -21.34
CA TYR A 336 -12.05 -1.39 -21.05
C TYR A 336 -11.35 -2.23 -22.11
N TYR A 337 -10.20 -1.75 -22.57
CA TYR A 337 -9.33 -2.43 -23.53
C TYR A 337 -8.11 -3.00 -22.79
N PRO A 338 -7.99 -4.34 -22.66
CA PRO A 338 -6.82 -4.92 -22.01
C PRO A 338 -5.53 -4.51 -22.70
N THR A 339 -4.70 -3.76 -22.03
CA THR A 339 -3.41 -3.27 -22.54
C THR A 339 -2.28 -4.14 -22.03
N ASN A 340 -1.15 -4.13 -22.74
CA ASN A 340 0.07 -4.85 -22.34
C ASN A 340 -0.17 -6.35 -22.10
N THR A 341 -0.81 -7.01 -23.06
CA THR A 341 -1.09 -8.47 -23.00
C THR A 341 -0.74 -9.15 -24.33
N LEU A 342 -0.32 -10.42 -24.25
CA LEU A 342 -0.01 -11.23 -25.42
C LEU A 342 -1.25 -11.67 -26.23
N ILE A 343 -2.43 -11.61 -25.64
CA ILE A 343 -3.63 -12.27 -26.17
C ILE A 343 -4.82 -11.33 -26.37
N TYR A 344 -4.56 -10.05 -26.55
CA TYR A 344 -5.61 -9.06 -26.77
C TYR A 344 -6.64 -9.47 -27.83
N GLY A 345 -6.19 -10.02 -28.95
CA GLY A 345 -7.08 -10.48 -30.04
C GLY A 345 -8.04 -11.60 -29.63
N ALA A 346 -7.63 -12.49 -28.72
CA ALA A 346 -8.47 -13.56 -28.18
C ALA A 346 -9.41 -13.07 -27.07
N ALA A 347 -8.93 -12.12 -26.25
CA ALA A 347 -9.69 -11.57 -25.13
C ALA A 347 -10.83 -10.65 -25.56
N GLY A 348 -10.63 -9.91 -26.66
CA GLY A 348 -11.59 -8.91 -27.09
C GLY A 348 -11.71 -7.72 -26.13
N ILE A 349 -12.72 -6.90 -26.37
CA ILE A 349 -13.05 -5.71 -25.59
C ILE A 349 -14.01 -6.10 -24.47
N LEU A 350 -13.74 -5.67 -23.25
CA LEU A 350 -14.73 -5.65 -22.19
C LEU A 350 -15.64 -4.43 -22.43
N ALA A 351 -16.81 -4.65 -22.96
CA ALA A 351 -17.79 -3.60 -23.18
C ALA A 351 -19.11 -4.01 -22.51
N ASN A 352 -19.63 -3.16 -21.67
CA ASN A 352 -20.95 -3.31 -21.03
C ASN A 352 -21.17 -4.70 -20.40
N GLY A 353 -20.25 -5.11 -19.55
CA GLY A 353 -20.19 -6.48 -19.17
C GLY A 353 -19.50 -7.30 -20.25
N VAL A 354 -18.81 -8.19 -19.85
CA VAL A 354 -18.02 -9.20 -20.52
C VAL A 354 -18.64 -9.60 -21.84
N ARG A 355 -17.88 -9.51 -22.90
CA ARG A 355 -18.27 -10.11 -24.18
C ARG A 355 -18.53 -11.60 -24.05
N ASN A 356 -17.82 -12.20 -23.13
CA ASN A 356 -17.96 -13.59 -22.77
C ASN A 356 -17.79 -13.70 -21.25
N PRO A 357 -18.83 -14.09 -20.52
CA PRO A 357 -18.77 -14.31 -19.09
C PRO A 357 -17.69 -15.31 -18.66
N GLU A 358 -17.24 -16.14 -19.58
CA GLU A 358 -16.16 -17.10 -19.36
C GLU A 358 -14.75 -16.47 -19.44
N HIS A 359 -14.62 -15.21 -19.89
CA HIS A 359 -13.32 -14.57 -20.02
C HIS A 359 -12.83 -14.04 -18.69
N ASN A 360 -11.79 -14.68 -18.20
CA ASN A 360 -11.01 -14.29 -17.04
C ASN A 360 -10.09 -13.11 -17.40
N ILE A 361 -10.54 -11.88 -17.15
CA ILE A 361 -9.78 -10.66 -17.47
C ILE A 361 -8.42 -10.64 -16.78
N ALA A 362 -8.34 -11.14 -15.56
CA ALA A 362 -7.08 -11.21 -14.83
C ALA A 362 -6.10 -12.15 -15.50
N ALA A 363 -6.55 -13.31 -16.01
CA ALA A 363 -5.67 -14.21 -16.75
C ALA A 363 -5.15 -13.57 -18.04
N VAL A 364 -6.02 -12.84 -18.76
CA VAL A 364 -5.63 -12.09 -19.97
C VAL A 364 -4.53 -11.10 -19.67
N LEU A 365 -4.70 -10.25 -18.65
CA LEU A 365 -3.75 -9.23 -18.25
C LEU A 365 -2.49 -9.79 -17.58
N GLN A 366 -2.56 -11.00 -17.04
CA GLN A 366 -1.41 -11.67 -16.45
C GLN A 366 -0.42 -12.16 -17.53
N LEU A 367 -0.88 -12.39 -18.75
CA LEU A 367 -0.08 -12.89 -19.86
C LEU A 367 0.66 -11.73 -20.57
N VAL A 368 1.77 -11.30 -20.00
CA VAL A 368 2.62 -10.19 -20.50
C VAL A 368 3.99 -10.64 -21.02
N GLY A 369 4.14 -11.90 -21.33
CA GLY A 369 5.43 -12.52 -21.61
C GLY A 369 6.00 -13.23 -20.37
N ASN A 370 7.29 -13.47 -20.35
CA ASN A 370 7.96 -14.12 -19.23
C ASN A 370 8.13 -13.12 -18.06
N GLY A 371 7.18 -13.09 -17.13
CA GLY A 371 7.33 -12.37 -15.88
C GLY A 371 8.26 -13.11 -14.89
N SER A 372 8.57 -12.49 -13.76
CA SER A 372 9.32 -13.14 -12.69
C SER A 372 8.42 -14.04 -11.85
N ARG A 373 8.32 -15.32 -12.18
CA ARG A 373 7.57 -16.29 -11.36
C ARG A 373 8.05 -16.37 -9.92
N PRO A 374 9.38 -16.38 -9.62
CA PRO A 374 9.84 -16.33 -8.24
C PRO A 374 9.33 -15.11 -7.48
N SER A 375 9.31 -13.93 -8.11
CA SER A 375 8.75 -12.73 -7.47
C SER A 375 7.25 -12.86 -7.20
N GLN A 376 6.49 -13.43 -8.12
CA GLN A 376 5.05 -13.66 -7.94
C GLN A 376 4.78 -14.66 -6.81
N ARG A 377 5.52 -15.76 -6.73
CA ARG A 377 5.41 -16.74 -5.64
C ARG A 377 5.78 -16.13 -4.29
N ALA A 378 6.87 -15.38 -4.23
CA ALA A 378 7.28 -14.66 -3.04
C ALA A 378 6.21 -13.64 -2.58
N LEU A 379 5.54 -12.97 -3.51
CA LEU A 379 4.39 -12.11 -3.18
C LEU A 379 3.23 -12.91 -2.58
N VAL A 380 2.88 -14.05 -3.17
CA VAL A 380 1.84 -14.95 -2.65
C VAL A 380 2.21 -15.40 -1.25
N GLU A 381 3.46 -15.80 -1.02
CA GLU A 381 3.93 -16.24 0.29
C GLU A 381 3.79 -15.13 1.35
N THR A 382 4.12 -13.88 1.01
CA THR A 382 3.87 -12.77 1.96
C THR A 382 2.38 -12.58 2.23
N CYS A 383 1.51 -12.77 1.24
CA CYS A 383 0.06 -12.70 1.44
C CYS A 383 -0.42 -13.81 2.39
N ASP A 384 0.04 -15.05 2.19
CA ASP A 384 -0.27 -16.18 3.07
C ASP A 384 0.21 -15.94 4.51
N MET A 385 1.40 -15.33 4.69
CA MET A 385 1.89 -14.96 6.00
C MET A 385 0.97 -13.93 6.67
N TRP A 386 0.53 -12.89 5.94
CA TRP A 386 -0.40 -11.87 6.46
C TRP A 386 -1.76 -12.46 6.83
N ASP A 387 -2.29 -13.37 6.00
CA ASP A 387 -3.53 -14.07 6.29
C ASP A 387 -3.41 -14.96 7.53
N ALA A 388 -2.28 -15.66 7.66
CA ALA A 388 -1.99 -16.50 8.81
C ALA A 388 -1.78 -15.70 10.11
N TRP A 389 -1.21 -14.50 10.03
CA TRP A 389 -1.01 -13.61 11.17
C TRP A 389 -2.26 -12.80 11.51
N GLY A 390 -3.18 -12.67 10.57
CA GLY A 390 -4.44 -11.92 10.70
C GLY A 390 -4.29 -10.46 10.29
N ARG A 391 -4.80 -10.11 9.10
CA ARG A 391 -4.68 -8.75 8.51
C ARG A 391 -5.23 -7.67 9.43
N GLY A 392 -6.35 -7.92 10.14
CA GLY A 392 -6.91 -6.96 11.09
C GLY A 392 -5.99 -6.70 12.28
N ALA A 393 -5.37 -7.75 12.84
CA ALA A 393 -4.41 -7.60 13.94
C ALA A 393 -3.15 -6.83 13.48
N ILE A 394 -2.71 -7.05 12.25
CA ILE A 394 -1.58 -6.31 11.66
C ILE A 394 -1.93 -4.83 11.48
N GLU A 395 -3.11 -4.52 10.94
CA GLU A 395 -3.59 -3.14 10.81
C GLU A 395 -3.62 -2.44 12.17
N ASP A 396 -4.27 -3.04 13.17
CA ASP A 396 -4.39 -2.46 14.50
C ASP A 396 -3.02 -2.24 15.15
N TYR A 397 -2.08 -3.17 14.96
CA TYR A 397 -0.71 -3.04 15.46
C TYR A 397 0.03 -1.87 14.80
N ILE A 398 0.02 -1.80 13.47
CA ILE A 398 0.67 -0.73 12.69
C ILE A 398 0.10 0.64 13.08
N VAL A 399 -1.24 0.74 13.15
CA VAL A 399 -1.94 1.98 13.50
C VAL A 399 -1.63 2.40 14.94
N SER A 400 -1.56 1.46 15.89
CA SER A 400 -1.22 1.76 17.29
C SER A 400 0.18 2.35 17.43
N LEU A 401 1.16 1.81 16.72
CA LEU A 401 2.52 2.35 16.69
C LEU A 401 2.58 3.75 16.06
N ALA A 402 1.85 3.96 14.95
CA ALA A 402 1.77 5.28 14.32
C ALA A 402 1.12 6.31 15.24
N GLN A 403 0.10 5.92 16.01
CA GLN A 403 -0.53 6.79 17.00
C GLN A 403 0.40 7.12 18.16
N TYR A 404 1.14 6.13 18.65
CA TYR A 404 2.15 6.38 19.68
C TYR A 404 3.20 7.38 19.18
N LEU A 405 3.71 7.19 17.97
CA LEU A 405 4.66 8.13 17.35
C LEU A 405 4.06 9.54 17.24
N ARG A 406 2.83 9.69 16.76
CA ARG A 406 2.15 11.00 16.65
C ARG A 406 1.97 11.65 18.02
N ALA A 407 1.63 10.88 19.05
CA ALA A 407 1.52 11.38 20.42
C ALA A 407 2.86 11.94 20.91
N ARG A 408 3.97 11.20 20.70
CA ARG A 408 5.33 11.66 21.07
C ARG A 408 5.73 12.92 20.33
N ILE A 409 5.43 12.99 19.02
CA ILE A 409 5.68 14.19 18.20
C ILE A 409 4.85 15.38 18.70
N ALA A 410 3.56 15.17 18.96
CA ALA A 410 2.68 16.24 19.45
C ALA A 410 3.09 16.76 20.84
N GLU A 411 3.59 15.88 21.70
CA GLU A 411 4.13 16.25 23.02
C GLU A 411 5.33 17.20 22.91
N ILE A 412 6.22 16.97 21.93
CA ILE A 412 7.49 17.70 21.81
C ILE A 412 7.34 18.95 20.92
N TRP A 413 6.77 18.80 19.73
CA TRP A 413 6.68 19.88 18.72
C TRP A 413 5.28 20.50 18.62
N GLY A 414 4.32 20.03 19.41
CA GLY A 414 2.92 20.44 19.37
C GLY A 414 2.13 19.73 18.26
N PRO A 415 0.80 19.58 18.43
CA PRO A 415 -0.06 18.89 17.45
C PRO A 415 -0.07 19.55 16.08
N GLN A 416 0.17 20.87 16.00
CA GLN A 416 0.24 21.62 14.73
C GLN A 416 1.42 21.21 13.85
N SER A 417 2.43 20.51 14.39
CA SER A 417 3.56 19.99 13.62
C SER A 417 3.22 18.78 12.76
N LEU A 418 2.10 18.11 13.04
CA LEU A 418 1.64 16.92 12.34
C LEU A 418 0.77 17.29 11.13
N SER A 419 0.89 16.51 10.06
CA SER A 419 -0.03 16.57 8.92
C SER A 419 -1.43 16.07 9.26
N ILE A 420 -1.53 15.08 10.15
CA ILE A 420 -2.79 14.52 10.63
C ILE A 420 -2.83 14.73 12.14
N PRO A 421 -3.85 15.41 12.67
CA PRO A 421 -3.99 15.59 14.10
C PRO A 421 -3.96 14.27 14.86
N TYR A 422 -3.28 14.28 16.01
CA TYR A 422 -3.35 13.16 16.93
C TYR A 422 -4.72 13.10 17.58
N VAL A 423 -5.43 11.97 17.39
CA VAL A 423 -6.72 11.69 18.01
C VAL A 423 -6.77 10.26 18.50
N THR A 424 -7.39 10.00 19.66
CA THR A 424 -7.56 8.66 20.21
C THR A 424 -9.04 8.41 20.52
N PRO A 425 -9.66 7.34 20.00
CA PRO A 425 -9.13 6.37 19.04
C PRO A 425 -8.87 7.00 17.66
N ALA A 426 -8.04 6.34 16.84
CA ALA A 426 -7.73 6.83 15.51
C ALA A 426 -8.99 7.02 14.67
N GLN A 427 -9.20 8.25 14.19
CA GLN A 427 -10.21 8.49 13.16
C GLN A 427 -9.83 7.78 11.85
N PRO A 428 -10.80 7.51 10.95
CA PRO A 428 -10.53 6.82 9.68
C PRO A 428 -9.39 7.43 8.89
N VAL A 429 -9.32 8.76 8.79
CA VAL A 429 -8.24 9.51 8.11
C VAL A 429 -6.85 9.21 8.68
N ALA A 430 -6.76 8.89 9.96
CA ALA A 430 -5.51 8.61 10.68
C ALA A 430 -5.18 7.11 10.80
N ARG A 431 -6.02 6.21 10.26
CA ARG A 431 -5.78 4.76 10.28
C ARG A 431 -4.76 4.34 9.24
N THR A 432 -3.54 4.82 9.40
CA THR A 432 -2.38 4.50 8.55
C THR A 432 -1.11 4.39 9.37
N GLY A 433 -0.13 3.66 8.85
CA GLY A 433 1.22 3.59 9.41
C GLY A 433 2.12 4.74 8.98
N LEU A 434 1.63 5.68 8.15
CA LEU A 434 2.37 6.85 7.72
C LEU A 434 2.18 8.00 8.70
N THR A 435 3.27 8.63 9.12
CA THR A 435 3.27 9.84 9.94
C THR A 435 4.16 10.87 9.27
N SER A 436 3.60 12.04 8.94
CA SER A 436 4.34 13.18 8.41
C SER A 436 4.27 14.33 9.40
N PHE A 437 5.41 14.97 9.68
CA PHE A 437 5.50 16.10 10.60
C PHE A 437 6.61 17.06 10.17
N ASN A 438 6.48 18.33 10.54
CA ASN A 438 7.39 19.38 10.10
C ASN A 438 8.05 20.14 11.25
N PRO A 439 9.21 19.64 11.76
CA PRO A 439 9.94 20.31 12.84
C PRO A 439 10.74 21.53 12.37
N PHE A 440 10.76 21.83 11.08
CA PHE A 440 11.54 22.92 10.48
C PHE A 440 10.72 24.16 10.16
N SER A 441 9.39 24.08 10.29
CA SER A 441 8.49 25.20 10.00
C SER A 441 8.50 26.23 11.13
N PRO A 442 8.21 27.51 10.83
CA PRO A 442 7.98 28.53 11.85
C PRO A 442 6.91 28.08 12.85
N ALA A 443 7.17 28.26 14.14
CA ALA A 443 6.30 27.80 15.23
C ALA A 443 5.91 26.30 15.14
N PHE A 444 6.69 25.51 14.41
CA PHE A 444 6.41 24.09 14.10
C PHE A 444 5.07 23.85 13.40
N ASP A 445 4.49 24.88 12.77
CA ASP A 445 3.24 24.74 12.04
C ASP A 445 3.48 24.02 10.71
N TYR A 446 2.83 22.88 10.53
CA TYR A 446 2.95 22.06 9.30
C TYR A 446 2.57 22.85 8.04
N ASN A 447 1.62 23.76 8.16
CA ASN A 447 1.07 24.56 7.07
C ASN A 447 1.66 25.96 6.94
N ALA A 448 2.67 26.30 7.72
CA ALA A 448 3.26 27.63 7.63
C ALA A 448 3.65 27.98 6.19
N GLU A 449 3.16 29.09 5.67
CA GLU A 449 3.60 29.61 4.37
C GLU A 449 5.07 29.96 4.41
N LEU A 450 5.81 29.57 3.39
CA LEU A 450 7.24 29.77 3.30
C LEU A 450 7.59 30.65 2.09
N SER A 451 8.53 31.57 2.27
CA SER A 451 9.18 32.20 1.12
C SER A 451 9.99 31.17 0.32
N PRO A 452 10.33 31.42 -0.94
CA PRO A 452 11.19 30.53 -1.73
C PRO A 452 12.53 30.21 -1.03
N GLU A 453 13.12 31.20 -0.37
CA GLU A 453 14.38 31.06 0.37
C GLU A 453 14.18 30.16 1.60
N ALA A 454 13.11 30.38 2.38
CA ALA A 454 12.77 29.57 3.55
C ALA A 454 12.45 28.12 3.15
N SER A 455 11.73 27.91 2.06
CA SER A 455 11.46 26.58 1.48
C SER A 455 12.75 25.86 1.11
N SER A 456 13.70 26.55 0.47
CA SER A 456 15.02 25.99 0.12
C SER A 456 15.86 25.65 1.36
N GLN A 457 15.87 26.51 2.36
CA GLN A 457 16.57 26.27 3.63
C GLN A 457 15.95 25.06 4.36
N GLN A 458 14.64 25.00 4.44
CA GLN A 458 13.92 23.88 5.05
C GLN A 458 14.23 22.55 4.35
N ARG A 459 14.27 22.55 3.02
CA ARG A 459 14.63 21.34 2.24
C ARG A 459 16.05 20.89 2.58
N SER A 460 17.00 21.81 2.68
CA SER A 460 18.38 21.50 3.03
C SER A 460 18.48 20.95 4.45
N ALA A 461 17.80 21.55 5.42
CA ALA A 461 17.77 21.11 6.80
C ALA A 461 17.14 19.72 6.95
N SER A 462 16.01 19.51 6.29
CA SER A 462 15.30 18.22 6.28
C SER A 462 16.14 17.10 5.66
N SER A 463 16.83 17.38 4.55
CA SER A 463 17.72 16.42 3.90
C SER A 463 18.95 16.11 4.76
N ALA A 464 19.53 17.12 5.42
CA ALA A 464 20.64 16.93 6.35
C ALA A 464 20.21 16.04 7.54
N ALA A 465 19.02 16.30 8.12
CA ALA A 465 18.50 15.49 9.24
C ALA A 465 18.33 14.01 8.84
N VAL A 466 17.73 13.73 7.68
CA VAL A 466 17.60 12.35 7.17
C VAL A 466 18.97 11.69 6.97
N SER A 467 19.94 12.43 6.43
CA SER A 467 21.30 11.90 6.22
C SER A 467 21.99 11.61 7.55
N THR A 468 21.89 12.51 8.53
CA THR A 468 22.51 12.34 9.87
C THR A 468 21.85 11.20 10.64
N LEU A 469 20.52 11.06 10.58
CA LEU A 469 19.82 9.91 11.18
C LEU A 469 20.35 8.59 10.62
N MET A 470 20.60 8.51 9.32
CA MET A 470 21.16 7.29 8.72
C MET A 470 22.62 7.08 9.11
N SER A 471 23.49 8.10 9.01
CA SER A 471 24.93 7.94 9.22
C SER A 471 25.31 7.71 10.68
N ASP A 472 24.70 8.46 11.61
CA ASP A 472 25.13 8.51 12.99
C ASP A 472 24.28 7.63 13.92
N TYR A 473 23.01 7.40 13.54
CA TYR A 473 22.04 6.64 14.35
C TYR A 473 21.57 5.32 13.70
N SER A 474 21.95 5.06 12.45
CA SER A 474 21.46 3.91 11.65
C SER A 474 19.91 3.87 11.56
N ILE A 475 19.28 5.03 11.43
CA ILE A 475 17.83 5.19 11.33
C ILE A 475 17.47 5.67 9.92
N VAL A 476 16.60 4.93 9.23
CA VAL A 476 16.12 5.27 7.89
C VAL A 476 14.69 5.76 7.93
N ILE A 477 14.51 7.04 7.68
CA ILE A 477 13.25 7.70 7.38
C ILE A 477 13.38 8.46 6.05
N ARG A 478 12.38 9.22 5.64
CA ARG A 478 12.53 10.12 4.49
C ARG A 478 11.90 11.48 4.76
N ASN A 479 12.27 12.46 3.92
CA ASN A 479 11.55 13.71 3.76
C ASN A 479 10.70 13.67 2.48
N ASN A 480 9.69 14.54 2.44
CA ASN A 480 8.82 14.74 1.29
C ASN A 480 8.88 16.20 0.82
N SER A 481 8.39 16.45 -0.38
CA SER A 481 8.07 17.81 -0.86
C SER A 481 6.57 17.93 -0.91
N VAL A 482 5.99 18.70 0.01
CA VAL A 482 4.55 18.89 0.14
C VAL A 482 4.17 20.24 -0.44
N PRO A 483 3.25 20.31 -1.42
CA PRO A 483 2.82 21.57 -2.01
C PRO A 483 1.95 22.36 -1.02
N HIS A 484 2.22 23.66 -0.88
CA HIS A 484 1.41 24.57 -0.06
C HIS A 484 0.34 25.31 -0.85
N SER A 485 0.56 25.50 -2.14
CA SER A 485 -0.43 26.15 -3.01
C SER A 485 -1.11 25.16 -3.90
N LEU A 486 -2.38 25.44 -4.20
CA LEU A 486 -3.13 24.79 -5.24
C LEU A 486 -2.29 24.61 -6.48
N ARG A 487 -2.03 23.36 -6.83
CA ARG A 487 -1.71 23.04 -8.21
C ARG A 487 -3.02 23.07 -8.96
N SER A 488 -3.21 24.03 -9.83
CA SER A 488 -4.35 24.05 -10.74
C SER A 488 -4.42 22.78 -11.62
N ASP A 489 -3.30 22.09 -11.73
CA ASP A 489 -3.14 20.80 -12.41
C ASP A 489 -2.01 20.02 -11.72
N PRO A 490 -2.27 18.90 -11.04
CA PRO A 490 -1.26 18.09 -10.36
C PRO A 490 -0.24 17.48 -11.33
N THR A 491 -0.54 17.46 -12.61
CA THR A 491 0.35 16.96 -13.66
C THR A 491 1.39 18.00 -14.10
N GLN A 492 1.33 19.23 -13.60
CA GLN A 492 2.30 20.29 -13.86
C GLN A 492 3.24 20.49 -12.66
N ASN A 493 4.48 20.88 -12.95
CA ASN A 493 5.42 21.25 -11.92
C ASN A 493 4.92 22.47 -11.13
N ALA A 494 4.92 22.37 -9.80
CA ALA A 494 4.59 23.52 -8.97
C ALA A 494 5.63 24.63 -9.09
N ALA A 495 5.19 25.87 -8.86
CA ALA A 495 6.10 27.01 -8.86
C ALA A 495 7.19 26.85 -7.78
N PRO A 496 8.44 27.29 -8.04
CA PRO A 496 9.48 27.33 -7.02
C PRO A 496 9.02 28.10 -5.77
N GLY A 497 9.26 27.54 -4.59
CA GLY A 497 8.92 28.18 -3.32
C GLY A 497 7.56 27.81 -2.71
N SER A 498 6.76 27.02 -3.40
CA SER A 498 5.44 26.58 -2.90
C SER A 498 5.46 25.22 -2.18
N PHE A 499 6.61 24.80 -1.64
CA PHE A 499 6.75 23.50 -0.98
C PHE A 499 7.30 23.62 0.44
N SER A 500 6.76 22.80 1.35
CA SER A 500 7.46 22.43 2.59
C SER A 500 8.19 21.09 2.44
N SER A 501 9.11 20.84 3.37
CA SER A 501 9.91 19.61 3.35
C SER A 501 9.82 18.88 4.70
N PRO A 502 8.64 18.35 5.07
CA PRO A 502 8.45 17.61 6.31
C PRO A 502 9.20 16.28 6.28
N LEU A 503 9.39 15.71 7.46
CA LEU A 503 9.83 14.34 7.64
C LEU A 503 8.64 13.39 7.56
N ARG A 504 8.86 12.20 6.98
CA ARG A 504 7.88 11.12 6.93
C ARG A 504 8.45 9.84 7.51
N VAL A 505 7.73 9.27 8.46
CA VAL A 505 8.03 8.01 9.13
C VAL A 505 6.97 6.98 8.77
N SER A 506 7.38 5.74 8.64
CA SER A 506 6.50 4.60 8.42
C SER A 506 6.70 3.57 9.53
N THR A 507 5.69 3.35 10.36
CA THR A 507 5.68 2.27 11.36
C THR A 507 5.13 0.99 10.75
N HIS A 508 5.67 -0.17 11.12
CA HIS A 508 5.24 -1.46 10.60
C HIS A 508 5.22 -2.54 11.68
N LEU A 509 4.70 -3.71 11.35
CA LEU A 509 4.50 -4.84 12.28
C LEU A 509 5.80 -5.35 12.94
N PHE A 510 6.96 -5.08 12.39
CA PHE A 510 8.26 -5.50 12.97
C PHE A 510 8.90 -4.44 13.89
N HIS A 511 8.29 -3.27 14.05
CA HIS A 511 8.73 -2.26 15.02
C HIS A 511 8.09 -2.49 16.39
N SER A 512 8.68 -1.87 17.41
CA SER A 512 8.19 -1.83 18.80
C SER A 512 8.01 -0.38 19.26
N LEU A 513 7.51 -0.18 20.47
CA LEU A 513 7.47 1.14 21.11
C LEU A 513 8.87 1.67 21.37
N ASP A 514 9.82 0.79 21.76
CA ASP A 514 11.22 1.15 21.97
C ASP A 514 11.88 1.67 20.67
N ASP A 515 11.50 1.12 19.52
CA ASP A 515 11.97 1.63 18.22
C ASP A 515 11.44 3.03 17.94
N VAL A 516 10.21 3.32 18.33
CA VAL A 516 9.66 4.68 18.24
C VAL A 516 10.38 5.63 19.17
N ASP A 517 10.63 5.24 20.43
CA ASP A 517 11.36 6.07 21.40
C ASP A 517 12.81 6.31 20.95
N ARG A 518 13.49 5.29 20.43
CA ARG A 518 14.82 5.44 19.81
C ARG A 518 14.82 6.46 18.66
N LEU A 519 13.79 6.44 17.81
CA LEU A 519 13.66 7.48 16.76
C LEU A 519 13.48 8.87 17.37
N ILE A 520 12.62 9.02 18.38
CA ILE A 520 12.37 10.31 19.04
C ILE A 520 13.65 10.87 19.67
N GLU A 521 14.43 10.04 20.38
CA GLU A 521 15.71 10.43 20.97
C GLU A 521 16.69 10.93 19.89
N ALA A 522 16.80 10.21 18.78
CA ALA A 522 17.65 10.63 17.66
C ALA A 522 17.15 11.92 16.99
N LEU A 523 15.84 12.08 16.84
CA LEU A 523 15.25 13.33 16.30
C LEU A 523 15.59 14.53 17.19
N LEU A 524 15.50 14.42 18.52
CA LEU A 524 15.87 15.49 19.45
C LEU A 524 17.33 15.92 19.33
N ALA A 525 18.20 15.05 18.84
CA ALA A 525 19.61 15.37 18.62
C ALA A 525 19.87 16.05 17.26
N VAL A 526 18.99 15.87 16.26
CA VAL A 526 19.27 16.29 14.87
C VAL A 526 18.31 17.33 14.29
N VAL A 527 17.15 17.55 14.92
CA VAL A 527 16.17 18.53 14.43
C VAL A 527 15.85 19.59 15.49
N PRO A 528 15.43 20.81 15.09
CA PRO A 528 15.00 21.82 16.04
C PRO A 528 13.83 21.34 16.90
N TYR A 529 13.84 21.72 18.17
CA TYR A 529 12.72 21.52 19.11
C TYR A 529 12.55 22.74 20.02
N PRO A 530 11.39 22.95 20.63
CA PRO A 530 11.16 24.07 21.53
C PRO A 530 12.15 24.03 22.70
N ALA A 531 12.81 25.16 23.01
CA ALA A 531 13.54 25.27 24.25
C ALA A 531 12.53 25.38 25.40
N TRP A 532 12.61 24.49 26.37
CA TRP A 532 11.79 24.51 27.60
C TRP A 532 12.23 25.62 28.54
#